data_b0b25c577754843589ba982e695b23ff
#
_entry.id   b0b25c577754843589ba982e695b23ff
#
_cell.length_a   1.000
_cell.length_b   1.000
_cell.length_c   1.000
_cell.angle_alpha   90.00
_cell.angle_beta   90.00
_cell.angle_gamma   90.00
#
_symmetry.space_group_name_H-M   'P 1'
#
loop_
_entity.id
_entity.type
_entity.pdbx_description
1 polymer ?
#
loop_
_entity_poly.entity_id
_entity_poly.type
_entity_poly.pdbx_seq_one_letter_code
_entity_poly.pdbx_strand_id
1 'polypeptide(L)'
;TEFLRRDLREARLFQAVLSPRDIEEVRYSLEGEVEEFLERWEGGKRKALLTVAVTLLDLSRKESAELVVFQNTYRLESPIPEKGAAGFATGMSQAMSQFSRQVISDIGSALRGR
;
A
#
# COMPACT_ATOMS: atom_id res chain seq x y z
N THR A 1 -4.55 4.77 -4.57
CA THR A 1 -4.45 5.58 -3.37
C THR A 1 -3.27 6.55 -3.46
N GLU A 2 -3.57 7.81 -3.24
CA GLU A 2 -2.65 8.92 -3.45
C GLU A 2 -1.40 8.84 -2.57
N PHE A 3 -1.57 8.54 -1.27
CA PHE A 3 -0.44 8.46 -0.35
C PHE A 3 0.53 7.34 -0.73
N LEU A 4 0.02 6.19 -1.14
CA LEU A 4 0.86 5.07 -1.53
C LEU A 4 1.66 5.39 -2.79
N ARG A 5 1.03 6.01 -3.78
CA ARG A 5 1.70 6.40 -5.01
C ARG A 5 2.84 7.37 -4.74
N ARG A 6 2.60 8.35 -3.88
CA ARG A 6 3.62 9.33 -3.49
C ARG A 6 4.80 8.65 -2.81
N ASP A 7 4.52 7.77 -1.85
CA ASP A 7 5.57 7.08 -1.09
C ASP A 7 6.41 6.18 -1.98
N LEU A 8 5.79 5.52 -2.94
CA LEU A 8 6.50 4.68 -3.89
C LEU A 8 7.47 5.49 -4.76
N ARG A 9 7.05 6.69 -5.17
CA ARG A 9 7.92 7.59 -5.93
C ARG A 9 9.11 8.05 -5.11
N GLU A 10 8.89 8.43 -3.86
CA GLU A 10 9.94 8.90 -2.96
C GLU A 10 10.94 7.80 -2.63
N ALA A 11 10.53 6.57 -2.68
CA ALA A 11 11.37 5.43 -2.36
C ALA A 11 12.40 5.08 -3.44
N ARG A 12 12.58 5.87 -4.46
CA ARG A 12 13.53 5.67 -5.59
C ARG A 12 13.46 4.28 -6.25
N LEU A 13 13.11 3.27 -5.47
CA LEU A 13 13.00 1.91 -5.94
C LEU A 13 12.06 1.78 -7.13
N PHE A 14 11.07 2.67 -7.19
CA PHE A 14 10.03 2.64 -8.22
C PHE A 14 10.17 3.76 -9.25
N GLN A 15 11.27 4.53 -9.23
CA GLN A 15 11.43 5.63 -10.18
C GLN A 15 11.32 5.16 -11.62
N ALA A 16 11.96 4.04 -11.93
CA ALA A 16 11.91 3.47 -13.27
C ALA A 16 10.53 2.93 -13.64
N VAL A 17 9.73 2.50 -12.64
CA VAL A 17 8.41 1.91 -12.84
C VAL A 17 7.33 2.99 -12.99
N LEU A 18 7.45 4.08 -12.20
CA LEU A 18 6.43 5.12 -12.13
C LEU A 18 6.84 6.42 -12.81
N SER A 19 7.99 6.44 -13.45
CA SER A 19 8.49 7.62 -14.14
C SER A 19 7.61 7.97 -15.34
N PRO A 20 7.37 9.26 -15.61
CA PRO A 20 6.66 9.68 -16.82
C PRO A 20 7.30 9.22 -18.12
N ARG A 21 8.59 8.91 -18.08
CA ARG A 21 9.32 8.41 -19.27
C ARG A 21 8.80 7.04 -19.70
N ASP A 22 8.20 6.31 -18.76
CA ASP A 22 7.72 4.95 -19.01
C ASP A 22 6.25 4.91 -19.44
N ILE A 23 5.65 6.06 -19.70
CA ILE A 23 4.25 6.15 -20.10
C ILE A 23 3.98 5.33 -21.36
N GLU A 24 4.91 5.32 -22.31
CA GLU A 24 4.77 4.55 -23.54
C GLU A 24 5.06 3.06 -23.34
N GLU A 25 5.83 2.75 -22.28
CA GLU A 25 6.24 1.41 -21.96
C GLU A 25 5.90 1.04 -20.52
N VAL A 26 4.67 1.36 -20.11
CA VAL A 26 4.23 1.00 -18.76
C VAL A 26 4.28 -0.51 -18.62
N ARG A 27 5.23 -0.98 -17.83
CA ARG A 27 5.42 -2.40 -17.59
C ARG A 27 4.62 -2.91 -16.39
N TYR A 28 4.54 -2.10 -15.34
CA TYR A 28 3.90 -2.51 -14.11
C TYR A 28 2.70 -1.65 -13.79
N SER A 29 1.67 -2.29 -13.23
CA SER A 29 0.49 -1.61 -12.72
C SER A 29 0.29 -2.01 -11.27
N LEU A 30 0.11 -1.03 -10.39
CA LEU A 30 -0.16 -1.25 -8.98
C LEU A 30 -1.62 -0.91 -8.71
N GLU A 31 -2.36 -1.89 -8.23
CA GLU A 31 -3.76 -1.72 -7.87
C GLU A 31 -3.94 -1.90 -6.37
N GLY A 32 -4.73 -1.04 -5.76
CA GLY A 32 -5.02 -1.12 -4.35
C GLY A 32 -6.51 -0.97 -4.10
N GLU A 33 -7.03 -1.78 -3.19
CA GLU A 33 -8.43 -1.69 -2.77
C GLU A 33 -8.47 -1.58 -1.25
N VAL A 34 -9.06 -0.49 -0.76
CA VAL A 34 -9.23 -0.29 0.67
C VAL A 34 -10.48 -1.05 1.12
N GLU A 35 -10.27 -2.07 1.92
CA GLU A 35 -11.36 -2.91 2.41
C GLU A 35 -11.88 -2.46 3.77
N GLU A 36 -11.00 -1.92 4.63
CA GLU A 36 -11.37 -1.38 5.93
C GLU A 36 -10.64 -0.07 6.16
N PHE A 37 -11.35 0.91 6.64
CA PHE A 37 -10.81 2.21 7.03
C PHE A 37 -11.74 2.73 8.12
N LEU A 38 -11.50 2.31 9.36
CA LEU A 38 -12.46 2.56 10.43
C LEU A 38 -11.82 2.58 11.79
N GLU A 39 -12.61 3.00 12.79
CA GLU A 39 -12.27 2.94 14.18
C GLU A 39 -12.96 1.76 14.82
N ARG A 40 -12.24 1.06 15.67
CA ARG A 40 -12.81 -0.05 16.44
C ARG A 40 -12.57 0.17 17.93
N TRP A 41 -13.58 -0.11 18.72
CA TRP A 41 -13.48 -0.17 20.16
C TRP A 41 -13.23 -1.60 20.58
N GLU A 42 -12.18 -1.80 21.38
CA GLU A 42 -11.82 -3.13 21.83
C GLU A 42 -11.19 -3.03 23.23
N GLY A 43 -11.83 -3.66 24.21
CA GLY A 43 -11.36 -3.61 25.58
C GLY A 43 -11.29 -2.22 26.16
N GLY A 44 -12.22 -1.34 25.81
CA GLY A 44 -12.24 0.04 26.26
C GLY A 44 -11.23 0.95 25.57
N LYS A 45 -10.52 0.45 24.57
CA LYS A 45 -9.52 1.21 23.81
C LYS A 45 -9.96 1.37 22.36
N ARG A 46 -9.59 2.51 21.78
CA ARG A 46 -9.87 2.81 20.38
C ARG A 46 -8.68 2.45 19.52
N LYS A 47 -8.95 1.84 18.38
CA LYS A 47 -7.91 1.50 17.40
C LYS A 47 -8.35 1.94 16.02
N ALA A 48 -7.40 2.42 15.23
CA ALA A 48 -7.61 2.67 13.81
C ALA A 48 -7.29 1.39 13.07
N LEU A 49 -8.20 0.97 12.20
CA LEU A 49 -8.03 -0.23 11.37
C LEU A 49 -7.93 0.16 9.91
N LEU A 50 -6.90 -0.34 9.26
CA LEU A 50 -6.69 -0.14 7.83
C LEU A 50 -6.41 -1.50 7.20
N THR A 51 -7.23 -1.89 6.23
CA THR A 51 -7.01 -3.10 5.45
C THR A 51 -6.99 -2.73 3.98
N VAL A 52 -5.90 -3.07 3.31
CA VAL A 52 -5.72 -2.76 1.88
C VAL A 52 -5.23 -4.02 1.17
N ALA A 53 -5.94 -4.39 0.12
CA ALA A 53 -5.50 -5.44 -0.79
C ALA A 53 -4.70 -4.79 -1.92
N VAL A 54 -3.50 -5.30 -2.18
CA VAL A 54 -2.58 -4.73 -3.17
C VAL A 54 -2.23 -5.81 -4.18
N THR A 55 -2.28 -5.44 -5.46
CA THR A 55 -1.89 -6.32 -6.56
C THR A 55 -0.94 -5.57 -7.48
N LEU A 56 0.22 -6.17 -7.74
CA LEU A 56 1.18 -5.65 -8.71
C LEU A 56 1.16 -6.55 -9.94
N LEU A 57 0.92 -5.95 -11.09
CA LEU A 57 0.83 -6.64 -12.37
C LEU A 57 2.02 -6.28 -13.24
N ASP A 58 2.54 -7.29 -13.96
CA ASP A 58 3.56 -7.08 -14.99
C ASP A 58 2.86 -7.12 -16.35
N LEU A 59 2.62 -5.95 -16.92
CA LEU A 59 1.86 -5.82 -18.15
C LEU A 59 2.63 -6.28 -19.39
N SER A 60 3.94 -6.57 -19.25
CA SER A 60 4.71 -7.12 -20.34
C SER A 60 4.46 -8.61 -20.54
N ARG A 61 3.80 -9.27 -19.60
CA ARG A 61 3.48 -10.68 -19.65
C ARG A 61 2.12 -10.90 -20.32
N LYS A 62 2.06 -11.85 -21.23
CA LYS A 62 0.82 -12.13 -21.98
C LYS A 62 -0.02 -13.21 -21.33
N GLU A 63 0.59 -14.08 -20.54
CA GLU A 63 -0.12 -15.16 -19.87
C GLU A 63 -0.61 -14.73 -18.50
N SER A 64 -1.85 -15.07 -18.19
CA SER A 64 -2.50 -14.69 -16.94
C SER A 64 -1.72 -15.12 -15.70
N ALA A 65 -1.11 -16.30 -15.75
CA ALA A 65 -0.36 -16.83 -14.61
C ALA A 65 0.89 -16.02 -14.28
N GLU A 66 1.47 -15.35 -15.29
CA GLU A 66 2.67 -14.55 -15.12
C GLU A 66 2.38 -13.06 -14.93
N LEU A 67 1.13 -12.66 -15.14
CA LEU A 67 0.71 -11.27 -15.05
C LEU A 67 0.82 -10.74 -13.63
N VAL A 68 0.44 -11.54 -12.64
CA VAL A 68 0.49 -11.12 -11.24
C VAL A 68 1.89 -11.36 -10.69
N VAL A 69 2.60 -10.27 -10.39
CA VAL A 69 3.92 -10.33 -9.76
C VAL A 69 3.78 -10.56 -8.26
N PHE A 70 2.79 -9.91 -7.66
CA PHE A 70 2.67 -9.84 -6.22
C PHE A 70 1.22 -9.51 -5.88
N GLN A 71 0.73 -10.16 -4.86
CA GLN A 71 -0.60 -9.88 -4.33
C GLN A 71 -0.59 -10.15 -2.83
N ASN A 72 -1.06 -9.19 -2.06
CA ASN A 72 -1.14 -9.36 -0.61
C ASN A 72 -2.18 -8.42 -0.04
N THR A 73 -2.73 -8.83 1.10
CA THR A 73 -3.67 -8.01 1.85
C THR A 73 -2.98 -7.60 3.14
N TYR A 74 -2.95 -6.29 3.39
CA TYR A 74 -2.31 -5.72 4.57
C TYR A 74 -3.39 -5.27 5.54
N ARG A 75 -3.27 -5.71 6.76
CA ARG A 75 -4.17 -5.30 7.82
C ARG A 75 -3.36 -4.67 8.93
N LEU A 76 -3.57 -3.38 9.15
CA LEU A 76 -2.84 -2.59 10.10
C LEU A 76 -3.77 -2.10 11.19
N GLU A 77 -3.29 -2.15 12.42
CA GLU A 77 -3.98 -1.58 13.58
C GLU A 77 -3.05 -0.58 14.23
N SER A 78 -3.62 0.54 14.63
CA SER A 78 -2.85 1.57 15.33
C SER A 78 -3.68 2.13 16.47
N PRO A 79 -3.10 2.31 17.66
CA PRO A 79 -3.83 2.89 18.77
C PRO A 79 -4.23 4.33 18.47
N ILE A 80 -5.37 4.74 19.01
CA ILE A 80 -5.84 6.11 18.90
C ILE A 80 -5.55 6.78 20.24
N PRO A 81 -4.51 7.63 20.32
CA PRO A 81 -4.05 8.19 21.60
C PRO A 81 -4.92 9.31 22.12
N GLU A 82 -5.65 9.98 21.24
CA GLU A 82 -6.45 11.14 21.60
C GLU A 82 -7.92 10.89 21.31
N LYS A 83 -8.77 11.67 21.98
CA LYS A 83 -10.20 11.60 21.74
C LYS A 83 -10.59 12.34 20.48
N GLY A 84 -11.72 11.96 19.90
CA GLY A 84 -12.32 12.65 18.78
C GLY A 84 -11.66 12.39 17.43
N ALA A 85 -11.99 13.24 16.46
CA ALA A 85 -11.53 13.10 15.08
C ALA A 85 -10.01 13.25 14.94
N ALA A 86 -9.41 14.13 15.74
CA ALA A 86 -7.95 14.33 15.70
C ALA A 86 -7.20 13.07 16.11
N GLY A 87 -7.69 12.37 17.14
CA GLY A 87 -7.10 11.11 17.58
C GLY A 87 -7.21 10.04 16.52
N PHE A 88 -8.36 9.93 15.86
CA PHE A 88 -8.56 8.98 14.76
C PHE A 88 -7.59 9.28 13.62
N ALA A 89 -7.46 10.56 13.23
CA ALA A 89 -6.54 10.95 12.16
C ALA A 89 -5.10 10.57 12.48
N THR A 90 -4.66 10.79 13.73
CA THR A 90 -3.32 10.41 14.17
C THR A 90 -3.10 8.91 14.08
N GLY A 91 -4.03 8.12 14.61
CA GLY A 91 -3.94 6.66 14.55
C GLY A 91 -3.94 6.13 13.12
N MET A 92 -4.81 6.68 12.29
CA MET A 92 -4.89 6.24 10.89
C MET A 92 -3.64 6.63 10.11
N SER A 93 -3.06 7.81 10.38
CA SER A 93 -1.81 8.21 9.74
C SER A 93 -0.67 7.25 10.06
N GLN A 94 -0.60 6.75 11.30
CA GLN A 94 0.39 5.75 11.68
C GLN A 94 0.16 4.44 10.94
N ALA A 95 -1.09 4.00 10.85
CA ALA A 95 -1.43 2.78 10.10
C ALA A 95 -1.06 2.90 8.63
N MET A 96 -1.35 4.06 8.02
CA MET A 96 -1.01 4.32 6.62
C MET A 96 0.50 4.32 6.40
N SER A 97 1.27 4.90 7.32
CA SER A 97 2.74 4.90 7.22
C SER A 97 3.30 3.48 7.31
N GLN A 98 2.78 2.68 8.23
CA GLN A 98 3.19 1.28 8.36
C GLN A 98 2.84 0.49 7.10
N PHE A 99 1.65 0.69 6.57
CA PHE A 99 1.22 0.05 5.34
C PHE A 99 2.18 0.38 4.19
N SER A 100 2.48 1.67 3.99
CA SER A 100 3.37 2.10 2.90
C SER A 100 4.75 1.45 3.02
N ARG A 101 5.32 1.42 4.23
CA ARG A 101 6.63 0.80 4.44
C ARG A 101 6.61 -0.69 4.11
N GLN A 102 5.57 -1.39 4.55
CA GLN A 102 5.47 -2.83 4.32
C GLN A 102 5.30 -3.15 2.83
N VAL A 103 4.41 -2.45 2.15
CA VAL A 103 4.15 -2.73 0.74
C VAL A 103 5.34 -2.37 -0.13
N ILE A 104 6.03 -1.26 0.16
CA ILE A 104 7.23 -0.88 -0.57
C ILE A 104 8.30 -1.95 -0.43
N SER A 105 8.54 -2.42 0.78
CA SER A 105 9.50 -3.47 1.04
C SER A 105 9.15 -4.77 0.30
N ASP A 106 7.90 -5.17 0.38
CA ASP A 106 7.44 -6.43 -0.22
C ASP A 106 7.49 -6.38 -1.75
N ILE A 107 7.08 -5.26 -2.34
CA ILE A 107 7.14 -5.09 -3.79
C ILE A 107 8.59 -5.06 -4.25
N GLY A 108 9.46 -4.36 -3.51
CA GLY A 108 10.88 -4.34 -3.81
C GLY A 108 11.49 -5.73 -3.83
N SER A 109 11.14 -6.56 -2.85
CA SER A 109 11.60 -7.95 -2.80
C SER A 109 11.07 -8.77 -3.97
N ALA A 110 9.79 -8.59 -4.32
CA ALA A 110 9.19 -9.30 -5.44
C ALA A 110 9.85 -8.94 -6.77
N LEU A 111 10.16 -7.66 -6.98
CA LEU A 111 10.82 -7.20 -8.21
C LEU A 111 12.26 -7.67 -8.30
N ARG A 112 12.98 -7.73 -7.19
CA ARG A 112 14.36 -8.22 -7.16
C ARG A 112 14.44 -9.72 -7.48
N GLY A 113 13.38 -10.46 -7.23
CA GLY A 113 13.32 -11.87 -7.54
C GLY A 113 13.02 -12.20 -9.01
N ARG A 114 12.83 -11.16 -9.83
CA ARG A 114 12.49 -11.35 -11.24
C ARG A 114 13.70 -11.07 -12.19
#